data_41c27230b6b728b538cc24a8461f2baa
#
_entry.id   41c27230b6b728b538cc24a8461f2baa
#
_cell.length_a   1.000
_cell.length_b   1.000
_cell.length_c   1.000
_cell.angle_alpha   90.00
_cell.angle_beta   90.00
_cell.angle_gamma   90.00
#
_symmetry.space_group_name_H-M   'P 1'
#
loop_
_entity.id
_entity.type
_entity.pdbx_description
1 polymer ?
#
loop_
_entity_poly.entity_id
_entity_poly.type
_entity_poly.pdbx_seq_one_letter_code
_entity_poly.pdbx_strand_id
1 'polypeptide(L)'
;LASAEKPEEERRHSMCYEGGIREFVAYLNRTKTPLHEQVIYVSGQKGDSMAEIAMQYNDGYNETTLSFANNVHTPEGGMHEEGFRRALTTVLNNYGRKIKMLKDDEKVSGEDCREGLTCVISVKLTDAQFEGQTKAKLGNSEIRTLVNNIVSEKLDTFLEENPQVGRMILDKALTANRAREAAKKARESIRRKTALGGAAMPDKLRDCNENNPELTELYIVEGDSAGGSATQGRDSRFQAILPLWGKMLNVEKARA
;
A
#
# COMPACT_ATOMS: atom_id res chain seq x y z
N LEU A 1 -23.39 6.45 -28.76
CA LEU A 1 -23.31 5.95 -30.12
C LEU A 1 -24.71 5.55 -30.56
N ALA A 2 -25.35 6.35 -31.42
CA ALA A 2 -26.68 6.05 -31.92
C ALA A 2 -26.61 4.90 -32.93
N SER A 3 -27.23 3.78 -32.58
CA SER A 3 -27.48 2.73 -33.57
C SER A 3 -28.69 3.15 -34.41
N ALA A 4 -28.54 3.19 -35.73
CA ALA A 4 -29.62 3.53 -36.66
C ALA A 4 -30.80 2.54 -36.62
N GLU A 5 -30.61 1.37 -36.02
CA GLU A 5 -31.58 0.27 -35.94
C GLU A 5 -32.51 0.33 -34.72
N LYS A 6 -32.28 1.26 -33.77
CA LYS A 6 -33.13 1.40 -32.59
C LYS A 6 -34.13 2.54 -32.71
N PRO A 7 -35.35 2.43 -32.11
CA PRO A 7 -36.31 3.53 -32.04
C PRO A 7 -35.70 4.79 -31.45
N GLU A 8 -36.18 5.97 -31.83
CA GLU A 8 -35.60 7.26 -31.40
C GLU A 8 -35.61 7.44 -29.87
N GLU A 9 -36.60 6.92 -29.18
CA GLU A 9 -36.72 6.93 -27.71
C GLU A 9 -35.62 6.10 -27.02
N GLU A 10 -35.18 5.01 -27.63
CA GLU A 10 -34.07 4.18 -27.12
C GLU A 10 -32.68 4.71 -27.46
N ARG A 11 -32.61 5.71 -28.39
CA ARG A 11 -31.35 6.36 -28.78
C ARG A 11 -30.99 7.55 -27.91
N ARG A 12 -31.95 8.08 -27.14
CA ARG A 12 -31.76 9.21 -26.25
C ARG A 12 -31.59 8.72 -24.82
N HIS A 13 -30.44 9.00 -24.25
CA HIS A 13 -30.18 8.74 -22.83
C HIS A 13 -29.97 10.08 -22.13
N SER A 14 -30.89 10.44 -21.24
CA SER A 14 -30.76 11.62 -20.42
C SER A 14 -30.02 11.21 -19.11
N MET A 15 -28.93 11.88 -18.83
CA MET A 15 -28.13 11.63 -17.62
C MET A 15 -28.12 12.91 -16.78
N CYS A 16 -28.51 12.79 -15.52
CA CYS A 16 -28.45 13.86 -14.54
C CYS A 16 -27.88 13.28 -13.24
N TYR A 17 -26.71 13.75 -12.82
CA TYR A 17 -26.01 13.29 -11.61
C TYR A 17 -25.85 14.49 -10.66
N GLU A 18 -26.88 14.77 -9.86
CA GLU A 18 -26.88 15.91 -8.91
C GLU A 18 -25.83 15.73 -7.80
N GLY A 19 -25.50 14.49 -7.44
CA GLY A 19 -24.49 14.17 -6.42
C GLY A 19 -23.04 14.36 -6.89
N GLY A 20 -22.80 14.68 -8.17
CA GLY A 20 -21.48 14.97 -8.73
C GLY A 20 -20.49 13.82 -8.52
N ILE A 21 -19.25 14.15 -8.10
CA ILE A 21 -18.19 13.14 -7.90
C ILE A 21 -18.45 12.19 -6.74
N ARG A 22 -19.32 12.55 -5.76
CA ARG A 22 -19.75 11.62 -4.69
C ARG A 22 -20.56 10.47 -5.25
N GLU A 23 -21.54 10.78 -6.09
CA GLU A 23 -22.37 9.78 -6.75
C GLU A 23 -21.53 8.92 -7.70
N PHE A 24 -20.53 9.52 -8.34
CA PHE A 24 -19.61 8.79 -9.19
C PHE A 24 -18.77 7.77 -8.40
N VAL A 25 -18.26 8.12 -7.23
CA VAL A 25 -17.57 7.16 -6.33
C VAL A 25 -18.51 6.04 -5.90
N ALA A 26 -19.74 6.34 -5.50
CA ALA A 26 -20.74 5.34 -5.15
C ALA A 26 -21.04 4.40 -6.33
N TYR A 27 -21.16 4.93 -7.53
CA TYR A 27 -21.33 4.16 -8.76
C TYR A 27 -20.14 3.22 -9.03
N LEU A 28 -18.89 3.69 -8.86
CA LEU A 28 -17.69 2.86 -9.01
C LEU A 28 -17.61 1.73 -7.98
N ASN A 29 -18.19 1.94 -6.80
CA ASN A 29 -18.24 0.94 -5.73
C ASN A 29 -19.47 0.04 -5.73
N ARG A 30 -20.42 0.21 -6.67
CA ARG A 30 -21.70 -0.54 -6.69
C ARG A 30 -21.57 -2.07 -6.70
N THR A 31 -20.43 -2.59 -7.15
CA THR A 31 -20.12 -4.02 -7.21
C THR A 31 -19.17 -4.49 -6.11
N LYS A 32 -18.81 -3.59 -5.19
CA LYS A 32 -17.89 -3.84 -4.08
C LYS A 32 -18.64 -3.61 -2.76
N THR A 33 -18.14 -4.14 -1.67
CA THR A 33 -18.68 -3.91 -0.33
C THR A 33 -17.97 -2.72 0.31
N PRO A 34 -18.63 -1.55 0.46
CA PRO A 34 -18.02 -0.41 1.15
C PRO A 34 -17.75 -0.71 2.62
N LEU A 35 -16.62 -0.25 3.16
CA LEU A 35 -16.31 -0.35 4.60
C LEU A 35 -17.10 0.67 5.42
N HIS A 36 -17.57 1.75 4.82
CA HIS A 36 -18.38 2.79 5.42
C HIS A 36 -19.41 3.31 4.41
N GLU A 37 -20.60 3.67 4.89
CA GLU A 37 -21.70 4.09 4.02
C GLU A 37 -21.43 5.45 3.36
N GLN A 38 -20.93 6.40 4.15
CA GLN A 38 -20.73 7.77 3.69
C GLN A 38 -19.51 7.87 2.77
N VAL A 39 -19.70 8.44 1.57
CA VAL A 39 -18.61 8.88 0.72
C VAL A 39 -17.95 10.11 1.34
N ILE A 40 -16.66 10.02 1.63
CA ILE A 40 -15.85 11.13 2.15
C ILE A 40 -15.68 12.14 1.01
N TYR A 41 -16.03 13.41 1.28
CA TYR A 41 -15.90 14.47 0.30
C TYR A 41 -15.20 15.66 0.91
N VAL A 42 -14.17 16.12 0.21
CA VAL A 42 -13.43 17.32 0.58
C VAL A 42 -13.32 18.23 -0.63
N SER A 43 -13.46 19.52 -0.42
CA SER A 43 -13.32 20.53 -1.45
C SER A 43 -12.69 21.80 -0.91
N GLY A 44 -12.02 22.55 -1.77
CA GLY A 44 -11.44 23.83 -1.42
C GLY A 44 -10.99 24.60 -2.65
N GLN A 45 -10.72 25.90 -2.42
CA GLN A 45 -10.31 26.83 -3.45
C GLN A 45 -9.16 27.71 -2.94
N LYS A 46 -8.25 28.05 -3.85
CA LYS A 46 -7.21 29.05 -3.60
C LYS A 46 -7.02 29.87 -4.88
N GLY A 47 -7.35 31.17 -4.81
CA GLY A 47 -7.42 32.00 -6.00
C GLY A 47 -8.46 31.43 -6.98
N ASP A 48 -8.09 31.29 -8.24
CA ASP A 48 -8.95 30.76 -9.30
C ASP A 48 -8.89 29.23 -9.44
N SER A 49 -8.07 28.57 -8.62
CA SER A 49 -7.93 27.11 -8.65
C SER A 49 -8.80 26.47 -7.58
N MET A 50 -9.55 25.43 -7.97
CA MET A 50 -10.44 24.66 -7.11
C MET A 50 -10.09 23.17 -7.19
N ALA A 51 -10.24 22.47 -6.08
CA ALA A 51 -10.15 21.01 -6.05
C ALA A 51 -11.32 20.40 -5.29
N GLU A 52 -11.82 19.31 -5.82
CA GLU A 52 -12.86 18.46 -5.23
C GLU A 52 -12.37 17.02 -5.24
N ILE A 53 -12.46 16.36 -4.12
CA ILE A 53 -12.06 14.96 -3.96
C ILE A 53 -13.18 14.20 -3.26
N ALA A 54 -13.60 13.10 -3.87
CA ALA A 54 -14.52 12.15 -3.25
C ALA A 54 -13.83 10.79 -3.13
N MET A 55 -13.98 10.11 -1.99
CA MET A 55 -13.35 8.82 -1.77
C MET A 55 -14.16 7.93 -0.83
N GLN A 56 -14.04 6.62 -1.03
CA GLN A 56 -14.65 5.60 -0.19
C GLN A 56 -13.80 4.34 -0.21
N TYR A 57 -13.65 3.71 0.95
CA TYR A 57 -12.95 2.43 1.06
C TYR A 57 -13.92 1.26 0.91
N ASN A 58 -13.42 0.17 0.36
CA ASN A 58 -14.14 -1.09 0.17
C ASN A 58 -13.29 -2.29 0.63
N ASP A 59 -13.90 -3.47 0.65
CA ASP A 59 -13.27 -4.73 1.08
C ASP A 59 -12.22 -5.27 0.10
N GLY A 60 -12.13 -4.72 -1.11
CA GLY A 60 -11.16 -5.13 -2.14
C GLY A 60 -9.71 -4.77 -1.80
N TYR A 61 -8.80 -5.23 -2.64
CA TYR A 61 -7.35 -5.01 -2.50
C TYR A 61 -6.80 -3.97 -3.46
N ASN A 62 -7.55 -3.64 -4.51
CA ASN A 62 -7.09 -2.75 -5.58
C ASN A 62 -7.47 -1.30 -5.31
N GLU A 63 -6.55 -0.38 -5.62
CA GLU A 63 -6.81 1.05 -5.73
C GLU A 63 -7.58 1.33 -7.04
N THR A 64 -8.59 2.18 -6.98
CA THR A 64 -9.30 2.74 -8.14
C THR A 64 -9.31 4.25 -7.99
N THR A 65 -8.35 4.93 -8.63
CA THR A 65 -8.26 6.39 -8.61
C THR A 65 -8.51 6.94 -10.01
N LEU A 66 -9.49 7.83 -10.15
CA LEU A 66 -9.75 8.58 -11.37
C LEU A 66 -9.48 10.06 -11.12
N SER A 67 -8.66 10.67 -11.96
CA SER A 67 -8.29 12.07 -11.82
C SER A 67 -8.64 12.89 -13.06
N PHE A 68 -9.09 14.12 -12.83
CA PHE A 68 -9.57 15.03 -13.86
C PHE A 68 -8.99 16.44 -13.64
N ALA A 69 -8.63 17.09 -14.73
CA ALA A 69 -8.27 18.50 -14.76
C ALA A 69 -9.13 19.23 -15.78
N ASN A 70 -9.89 20.25 -15.36
CA ASN A 70 -10.87 20.96 -16.18
C ASN A 70 -11.82 19.98 -16.93
N ASN A 71 -12.31 18.96 -16.21
CA ASN A 71 -13.16 17.87 -16.72
C ASN A 71 -12.49 16.93 -17.74
N VAL A 72 -11.20 17.10 -18.03
CA VAL A 72 -10.42 16.18 -18.87
C VAL A 72 -9.87 15.08 -17.99
N HIS A 73 -10.12 13.81 -18.33
CA HIS A 73 -9.57 12.66 -17.64
C HIS A 73 -8.05 12.59 -17.84
N THR A 74 -7.31 12.42 -16.77
CA THR A 74 -5.85 12.31 -16.75
C THR A 74 -5.43 10.89 -16.35
N PRO A 75 -5.41 9.93 -17.29
CA PRO A 75 -5.18 8.52 -16.98
C PRO A 75 -3.78 8.24 -16.42
N GLU A 76 -2.80 9.09 -16.68
CA GLU A 76 -1.45 9.02 -16.12
C GLU A 76 -1.30 9.86 -14.84
N GLY A 77 -2.43 10.39 -14.31
CA GLY A 77 -2.45 11.20 -13.09
C GLY A 77 -1.81 12.58 -13.27
N GLY A 78 -0.91 12.91 -12.38
CA GLY A 78 -0.18 14.18 -12.38
C GLY A 78 -0.10 14.79 -10.99
N MET A 79 0.22 16.09 -10.93
CA MET A 79 0.51 16.80 -9.69
C MET A 79 -0.67 16.83 -8.70
N HIS A 80 -1.91 16.83 -9.15
CA HIS A 80 -3.10 16.76 -8.30
C HIS A 80 -3.21 15.41 -7.58
N GLU A 81 -2.95 14.31 -8.28
CA GLU A 81 -2.96 12.97 -7.72
C GLU A 81 -1.76 12.75 -6.76
N GLU A 82 -0.59 13.28 -7.11
CA GLU A 82 0.59 13.25 -6.23
C GLU A 82 0.32 13.99 -4.91
N GLY A 83 -0.31 15.19 -4.99
CA GLY A 83 -0.74 15.95 -3.83
C GLY A 83 -1.69 15.17 -2.92
N PHE A 84 -2.69 14.53 -3.52
CA PHE A 84 -3.63 13.68 -2.81
C PHE A 84 -2.95 12.48 -2.12
N ARG A 85 -2.13 11.71 -2.84
CA ARG A 85 -1.44 10.53 -2.31
C ARG A 85 -0.53 10.88 -1.14
N ARG A 86 0.17 12.00 -1.22
CA ARG A 86 1.02 12.49 -0.14
C ARG A 86 0.21 12.89 1.09
N ALA A 87 -0.84 13.68 0.90
CA ALA A 87 -1.70 14.13 1.98
C ALA A 87 -2.37 12.95 2.70
N LEU A 88 -2.99 12.04 1.94
CA LEU A 88 -3.65 10.84 2.47
C LEU A 88 -2.71 10.04 3.38
N THR A 89 -1.50 9.75 2.89
CA THR A 89 -0.50 8.99 3.64
C THR A 89 -0.09 9.71 4.92
N THR A 90 0.10 11.02 4.86
CA THR A 90 0.50 11.84 6.01
C THR A 90 -0.61 11.90 7.05
N VAL A 91 -1.85 12.19 6.63
CA VAL A 91 -3.01 12.30 7.53
C VAL A 91 -3.27 10.97 8.24
N LEU A 92 -3.31 9.84 7.51
CA LEU A 92 -3.57 8.54 8.12
C LEU A 92 -2.48 8.13 9.12
N ASN A 93 -1.21 8.40 8.84
CA ASN A 93 -0.13 8.13 9.79
C ASN A 93 -0.24 9.00 11.04
N ASN A 94 -0.53 10.30 10.89
CA ASN A 94 -0.69 11.21 12.01
C ASN A 94 -1.91 10.86 12.87
N TYR A 95 -3.04 10.59 12.22
CA TYR A 95 -4.26 10.16 12.89
C TYR A 95 -4.06 8.82 13.64
N GLY A 96 -3.36 7.86 13.02
CA GLY A 96 -3.05 6.57 13.64
C GLY A 96 -2.21 6.70 14.91
N ARG A 97 -1.24 7.61 14.94
CA ARG A 97 -0.48 7.93 16.17
C ARG A 97 -1.35 8.63 17.21
N LYS A 98 -2.18 9.59 16.79
CA LYS A 98 -3.10 10.33 17.66
C LYS A 98 -4.05 9.41 18.43
N ILE A 99 -4.61 8.41 17.76
CA ILE A 99 -5.51 7.42 18.38
C ILE A 99 -4.78 6.19 18.93
N LYS A 100 -3.44 6.19 18.94
CA LYS A 100 -2.56 5.12 19.46
C LYS A 100 -2.73 3.75 18.77
N MET A 101 -3.17 3.73 17.52
CA MET A 101 -3.16 2.53 16.68
C MET A 101 -1.81 2.29 15.99
N LEU A 102 -1.00 3.33 15.85
CA LEU A 102 0.39 3.31 15.40
C LEU A 102 1.30 3.79 16.51
N LYS A 103 2.45 3.17 16.67
CA LYS A 103 3.54 3.68 17.51
C LYS A 103 4.27 4.82 16.79
N ASP A 104 5.10 5.57 17.52
CA ASP A 104 5.81 6.74 16.97
C ASP A 104 6.82 6.34 15.88
N ASP A 105 7.42 5.16 15.99
CA ASP A 105 8.36 4.57 15.04
C ASP A 105 7.69 3.78 13.89
N GLU A 106 6.41 3.44 14.02
CA GLU A 106 5.65 2.72 13.00
C GLU A 106 5.09 3.67 11.92
N LYS A 107 5.09 3.19 10.68
CA LYS A 107 4.53 3.91 9.52
C LYS A 107 3.82 2.93 8.59
N VAL A 108 2.66 3.37 8.13
CA VAL A 108 1.95 2.72 7.03
C VAL A 108 2.41 3.36 5.72
N SER A 109 2.72 2.54 4.70
CA SER A 109 3.15 3.06 3.40
C SER A 109 1.99 3.69 2.63
N GLY A 110 2.31 4.52 1.63
CA GLY A 110 1.28 5.08 0.78
C GLY A 110 0.49 4.04 0.00
N GLU A 111 1.11 2.91 -0.35
CA GLU A 111 0.46 1.78 -1.00
C GLU A 111 -0.56 1.12 -0.07
N ASP A 112 -0.16 0.84 1.17
CA ASP A 112 -1.05 0.26 2.18
C ASP A 112 -2.23 1.18 2.50
N CYS A 113 -2.01 2.52 2.52
CA CYS A 113 -3.06 3.51 2.73
C CYS A 113 -4.10 3.56 1.59
N ARG A 114 -3.77 3.06 0.40
CA ARG A 114 -4.65 3.08 -0.78
C ARG A 114 -5.26 1.72 -1.11
N GLU A 115 -4.95 0.68 -0.35
CA GLU A 115 -5.59 -0.62 -0.53
C GLU A 115 -7.10 -0.53 -0.32
N GLY A 116 -7.87 -0.97 -1.32
CA GLY A 116 -9.33 -0.90 -1.31
C GLY A 116 -9.91 0.52 -1.46
N LEU A 117 -9.11 1.51 -1.80
CA LEU A 117 -9.55 2.88 -2.03
C LEU A 117 -10.20 3.04 -3.40
N THR A 118 -11.39 3.62 -3.45
CA THR A 118 -11.98 4.21 -4.65
C THR A 118 -12.04 5.72 -4.47
N CYS A 119 -11.41 6.47 -5.38
CA CYS A 119 -11.24 7.92 -5.30
C CYS A 119 -11.46 8.59 -6.66
N VAL A 120 -12.11 9.73 -6.63
CA VAL A 120 -12.24 10.64 -7.78
C VAL A 120 -11.68 11.99 -7.36
N ILE A 121 -10.72 12.50 -8.14
CA ILE A 121 -10.05 13.79 -7.92
C ILE A 121 -10.40 14.69 -9.10
N SER A 122 -11.00 15.83 -8.86
CA SER A 122 -11.35 16.82 -9.87
C SER A 122 -10.74 18.17 -9.51
N VAL A 123 -9.92 18.73 -10.40
CA VAL A 123 -9.36 20.07 -10.22
C VAL A 123 -9.79 20.98 -11.36
N LYS A 124 -10.04 22.24 -11.02
CA LYS A 124 -10.33 23.32 -11.97
C LYS A 124 -9.29 24.39 -11.81
N LEU A 125 -8.70 24.82 -12.90
CA LEU A 125 -7.65 25.83 -12.92
C LEU A 125 -7.70 26.61 -14.24
N THR A 126 -7.27 27.88 -14.20
CA THR A 126 -7.34 28.78 -15.34
C THR A 126 -6.39 28.36 -16.45
N ASP A 127 -5.16 27.97 -16.12
CA ASP A 127 -4.12 27.56 -17.07
C ASP A 127 -3.64 26.13 -16.76
N ALA A 128 -4.29 25.16 -17.41
CA ALA A 128 -3.93 23.74 -17.24
C ALA A 128 -2.75 23.37 -18.13
N GLN A 129 -1.62 23.05 -17.53
CA GLN A 129 -0.42 22.58 -18.20
C GLN A 129 -0.38 21.05 -18.17
N PHE A 130 -0.49 20.45 -19.33
CA PHE A 130 -0.45 19.01 -19.48
C PHE A 130 0.91 18.55 -20.03
N GLU A 131 1.38 17.41 -19.56
CA GLU A 131 2.49 16.72 -20.20
C GLU A 131 1.98 16.00 -21.46
N GLY A 132 2.50 16.40 -22.62
CA GLY A 132 2.15 15.83 -23.92
C GLY A 132 0.80 16.27 -24.52
N GLN A 133 0.61 15.96 -25.79
CA GLN A 133 -0.57 16.35 -26.57
C GLN A 133 -1.85 15.61 -26.15
N THR A 134 -1.71 14.43 -25.58
CA THR A 134 -2.84 13.58 -25.15
C THR A 134 -3.52 14.08 -23.89
N LYS A 135 -2.97 15.09 -23.21
CA LYS A 135 -3.44 15.62 -21.92
C LYS A 135 -3.59 14.56 -20.83
N ALA A 136 -2.79 13.51 -20.91
CA ALA A 136 -2.90 12.35 -20.02
C ALA A 136 -2.40 12.61 -18.60
N LYS A 137 -1.54 13.62 -18.42
CA LYS A 137 -0.92 13.95 -17.14
C LYS A 137 -0.87 15.45 -16.89
N LEU A 138 -1.30 15.87 -15.70
CA LEU A 138 -1.27 17.28 -15.29
C LEU A 138 0.08 17.66 -14.67
N GLY A 139 0.73 18.72 -15.21
CA GLY A 139 2.06 19.18 -14.80
C GLY A 139 2.09 20.31 -13.77
N ASN A 140 0.98 20.97 -13.49
CA ASN A 140 0.89 22.15 -12.62
C ASN A 140 1.34 21.88 -11.18
N SER A 141 2.54 22.31 -10.78
CA SER A 141 3.09 22.04 -9.45
C SER A 141 2.33 22.71 -8.30
N GLU A 142 1.71 23.87 -8.55
CA GLU A 142 0.88 24.60 -7.58
C GLU A 142 -0.36 23.80 -7.16
N ILE A 143 -0.92 22.99 -8.07
CA ILE A 143 -2.07 22.14 -7.79
C ILE A 143 -1.72 21.02 -6.81
N ARG A 144 -0.49 20.51 -6.84
CA ARG A 144 -0.02 19.54 -5.83
C ARG A 144 -0.14 20.12 -4.42
N THR A 145 0.32 21.36 -4.24
CA THR A 145 0.25 22.03 -2.95
C THR A 145 -1.19 22.32 -2.53
N LEU A 146 -2.02 22.78 -3.46
CA LEU A 146 -3.43 23.05 -3.21
C LEU A 146 -4.16 21.78 -2.73
N VAL A 147 -4.07 20.71 -3.49
CA VAL A 147 -4.73 19.43 -3.16
C VAL A 147 -4.19 18.87 -1.85
N ASN A 148 -2.87 18.91 -1.64
CA ASN A 148 -2.26 18.45 -0.39
C ASN A 148 -2.82 19.20 0.82
N ASN A 149 -2.95 20.52 0.75
CA ASN A 149 -3.44 21.31 1.87
C ASN A 149 -4.93 21.05 2.15
N ILE A 150 -5.76 21.04 1.10
CA ILE A 150 -7.21 20.76 1.22
C ILE A 150 -7.44 19.39 1.85
N VAL A 151 -6.77 18.37 1.35
CA VAL A 151 -6.92 16.99 1.84
C VAL A 151 -6.40 16.90 3.27
N SER A 152 -5.23 17.47 3.57
CA SER A 152 -4.66 17.40 4.91
C SER A 152 -5.57 18.04 5.96
N GLU A 153 -6.12 19.21 5.68
CA GLU A 153 -7.00 19.91 6.62
C GLU A 153 -8.37 19.23 6.75
N LYS A 154 -9.04 18.99 5.61
CA LYS A 154 -10.43 18.52 5.62
C LYS A 154 -10.56 17.05 5.99
N LEU A 155 -9.61 16.21 5.57
CA LEU A 155 -9.62 14.80 5.92
C LEU A 155 -9.29 14.60 7.40
N ASP A 156 -8.35 15.36 7.96
CA ASP A 156 -8.03 15.29 9.40
C ASP A 156 -9.28 15.62 10.23
N THR A 157 -9.96 16.74 9.90
CA THR A 157 -11.22 17.12 10.53
C THR A 157 -12.30 16.02 10.41
N PHE A 158 -12.45 15.45 9.20
CA PHE A 158 -13.43 14.38 8.98
C PHE A 158 -13.15 13.15 9.84
N LEU A 159 -11.88 12.73 9.96
CA LEU A 159 -11.51 11.57 10.76
C LEU A 159 -11.73 11.81 12.27
N GLU A 160 -11.55 13.05 12.74
CA GLU A 160 -11.86 13.43 14.11
C GLU A 160 -13.36 13.41 14.40
N GLU A 161 -14.16 13.89 13.46
CA GLU A 161 -15.63 13.88 13.56
C GLU A 161 -16.23 12.48 13.40
N ASN A 162 -15.54 11.58 12.69
CA ASN A 162 -16.00 10.23 12.36
C ASN A 162 -15.01 9.15 12.81
N PRO A 163 -14.75 8.98 14.13
CA PRO A 163 -13.69 8.12 14.63
C PRO A 163 -13.87 6.63 14.29
N GLN A 164 -15.10 6.18 14.09
CA GLN A 164 -15.37 4.79 13.68
C GLN A 164 -14.88 4.55 12.25
N VAL A 165 -15.17 5.48 11.34
CA VAL A 165 -14.70 5.41 9.93
C VAL A 165 -13.17 5.47 9.89
N GLY A 166 -12.57 6.39 10.66
CA GLY A 166 -11.12 6.52 10.77
C GLY A 166 -10.43 5.24 11.24
N ARG A 167 -11.01 4.55 12.23
CA ARG A 167 -10.51 3.25 12.70
C ARG A 167 -10.63 2.16 11.64
N MET A 168 -11.75 2.05 10.94
CA MET A 168 -11.93 1.06 9.87
C MET A 168 -10.91 1.25 8.73
N ILE A 169 -10.66 2.48 8.32
CA ILE A 169 -9.67 2.80 7.29
C ILE A 169 -8.26 2.42 7.77
N LEU A 170 -7.90 2.77 9.01
CA LEU A 170 -6.59 2.43 9.57
C LEU A 170 -6.40 0.92 9.77
N ASP A 171 -7.42 0.20 10.23
CA ASP A 171 -7.35 -1.26 10.35
C ASP A 171 -7.10 -1.93 8.99
N LYS A 172 -7.75 -1.43 7.94
CA LYS A 172 -7.50 -1.89 6.56
C LYS A 172 -6.04 -1.65 6.17
N ALA A 173 -5.54 -0.41 6.35
CA ALA A 173 -4.17 -0.05 6.00
C ALA A 173 -3.12 -0.83 6.82
N LEU A 174 -3.37 -1.07 8.11
CA LEU A 174 -2.49 -1.88 8.98
C LEU A 174 -2.49 -3.35 8.56
N THR A 175 -3.63 -3.88 8.14
CA THR A 175 -3.74 -5.25 7.64
C THR A 175 -2.96 -5.42 6.33
N ALA A 176 -3.09 -4.47 5.40
CA ALA A 176 -2.31 -4.42 4.16
C ALA A 176 -0.80 -4.36 4.45
N ASN A 177 -0.39 -3.50 5.39
CA ASN A 177 1.01 -3.37 5.80
C ASN A 177 1.57 -4.69 6.35
N ARG A 178 0.83 -5.35 7.26
CA ARG A 178 1.25 -6.65 7.82
C ARG A 178 1.37 -7.72 6.75
N ALA A 179 0.42 -7.79 5.81
CA ALA A 179 0.44 -8.75 4.71
C ALA A 179 1.65 -8.50 3.79
N ARG A 180 1.92 -7.25 3.45
CA ARG A 180 3.07 -6.84 2.62
C ARG A 180 4.40 -7.17 3.29
N GLU A 181 4.56 -6.85 4.58
CA GLU A 181 5.78 -7.17 5.35
C GLU A 181 5.99 -8.69 5.49
N ALA A 182 4.92 -9.46 5.72
CA ALA A 182 5.00 -10.92 5.76
C ALA A 182 5.43 -11.49 4.40
N ALA A 183 4.85 -10.99 3.30
CA ALA A 183 5.23 -11.39 1.95
C ALA A 183 6.70 -11.02 1.62
N LYS A 184 7.17 -9.85 2.06
CA LYS A 184 8.56 -9.41 1.91
C LYS A 184 9.52 -10.37 2.63
N LYS A 185 9.25 -10.67 3.90
CA LYS A 185 10.05 -11.61 4.70
C LYS A 185 10.09 -13.01 4.07
N ALA A 186 8.95 -13.50 3.56
CA ALA A 186 8.89 -14.79 2.87
C ALA A 186 9.76 -14.80 1.59
N ARG A 187 9.69 -13.75 0.77
CA ARG A 187 10.52 -13.61 -0.44
C ARG A 187 12.02 -13.53 -0.11
N GLU A 188 12.39 -12.79 0.93
CA GLU A 188 13.78 -12.69 1.39
C GLU A 188 14.30 -14.04 1.87
N SER A 189 13.51 -14.81 2.62
CA SER A 189 13.85 -16.15 3.06
C SER A 189 14.08 -17.11 1.87
N ILE A 190 13.23 -17.04 0.84
CA ILE A 190 13.39 -17.84 -0.38
C ILE A 190 14.66 -17.41 -1.14
N ARG A 191 14.88 -16.10 -1.32
CA ARG A 191 16.05 -15.57 -2.01
C ARG A 191 17.36 -15.96 -1.32
N ARG A 192 17.39 -15.98 0.03
CA ARG A 192 18.56 -16.46 0.78
C ARG A 192 18.85 -17.92 0.47
N LYS A 193 17.82 -18.77 0.50
CA LYS A 193 17.95 -20.18 0.14
C LYS A 193 18.48 -20.37 -1.29
N THR A 194 18.07 -19.49 -2.22
CA THR A 194 18.47 -19.54 -3.63
C THR A 194 19.82 -18.88 -3.88
N ALA A 195 20.19 -17.81 -3.20
CA ALA A 195 21.48 -17.13 -3.34
C ALA A 195 22.64 -17.99 -2.78
N LEU A 196 22.37 -18.81 -1.77
CA LEU A 196 23.27 -19.86 -1.29
C LEU A 196 23.17 -21.14 -2.13
N GLY A 197 22.17 -21.27 -3.01
CA GLY A 197 21.90 -22.42 -3.86
C GLY A 197 22.84 -22.60 -5.05
N GLY A 198 23.87 -21.76 -5.21
CA GLY A 198 25.02 -22.05 -6.10
C GLY A 198 26.08 -22.96 -5.44
N ALA A 199 26.12 -23.02 -4.12
CA ALA A 199 26.71 -24.07 -3.31
C ALA A 199 25.54 -24.65 -2.50
N ALA A 200 25.17 -25.90 -2.77
CA ALA A 200 24.06 -26.56 -2.08
C ALA A 200 24.20 -26.34 -0.57
N MET A 201 23.29 -25.55 -0.01
CA MET A 201 23.20 -25.40 1.43
C MET A 201 23.00 -26.79 2.00
N PRO A 202 23.80 -27.26 2.99
CA PRO A 202 23.61 -28.59 3.55
C PRO A 202 22.14 -28.71 3.98
N ASP A 203 21.43 -29.71 3.46
CA ASP A 203 19.99 -29.94 3.74
C ASP A 203 19.67 -29.96 5.25
N LYS A 204 20.69 -30.15 6.06
CA LYS A 204 20.61 -30.25 7.51
C LYS A 204 20.88 -28.93 8.25
N LEU A 205 21.31 -27.86 7.59
CA LEU A 205 21.55 -26.56 8.26
C LEU A 205 20.22 -25.97 8.75
N ARG A 206 20.14 -25.73 10.03
CA ARG A 206 19.07 -24.94 10.68
C ARG A 206 19.55 -23.51 10.86
N ASP A 207 19.26 -22.67 9.88
CA ASP A 207 19.71 -21.28 9.81
C ASP A 207 19.08 -20.39 10.91
N CYS A 208 19.70 -19.24 11.19
CA CYS A 208 19.19 -18.20 12.07
C CYS A 208 18.53 -17.04 11.27
N ASN A 209 17.90 -16.11 11.98
CA ASN A 209 17.19 -14.99 11.36
C ASN A 209 18.10 -13.77 11.10
N GLU A 210 19.24 -13.66 11.83
CA GLU A 210 20.20 -12.57 11.68
C GLU A 210 21.02 -12.73 10.38
N ASN A 211 21.36 -11.61 9.74
CA ASN A 211 22.07 -11.57 8.46
C ASN A 211 23.51 -11.10 8.58
N ASN A 212 23.82 -10.39 9.67
CA ASN A 212 25.15 -9.90 9.89
C ASN A 212 26.03 -11.05 10.42
N PRO A 213 27.04 -11.53 9.68
CA PRO A 213 27.90 -12.62 10.13
C PRO A 213 28.58 -12.34 11.49
N GLU A 214 28.82 -11.07 11.81
CA GLU A 214 29.45 -10.67 13.07
C GLU A 214 28.52 -10.84 14.28
N LEU A 215 27.21 -10.94 14.05
CA LEU A 215 26.18 -11.09 15.07
C LEU A 215 25.57 -12.49 15.10
N THR A 216 26.13 -13.44 14.32
CA THR A 216 25.60 -14.80 14.21
C THR A 216 26.57 -15.82 14.77
N GLU A 217 26.04 -16.92 15.28
CA GLU A 217 26.79 -18.06 15.80
C GLU A 217 26.41 -19.33 15.03
N LEU A 218 27.38 -20.12 14.64
CA LEU A 218 27.18 -21.44 14.03
C LEU A 218 27.61 -22.53 15.00
N TYR A 219 26.65 -23.35 15.43
CA TYR A 219 26.92 -24.53 16.24
C TYR A 219 26.97 -25.77 15.35
N ILE A 220 28.13 -26.44 15.37
CA ILE A 220 28.35 -27.69 14.67
C ILE A 220 28.16 -28.81 15.67
N VAL A 221 27.24 -29.74 15.41
CA VAL A 221 26.88 -30.84 16.34
C VAL A 221 27.02 -32.21 15.65
N GLU A 222 27.31 -33.24 16.46
CA GLU A 222 27.45 -34.62 15.97
C GLU A 222 26.06 -35.26 15.80
N GLY A 223 25.66 -35.47 14.57
CA GLY A 223 24.49 -36.24 14.20
C GLY A 223 23.14 -35.53 14.40
N ASP A 224 22.11 -36.17 13.87
CA ASP A 224 20.75 -35.60 13.84
C ASP A 224 20.08 -35.53 15.20
N SER A 225 20.41 -36.43 16.13
CA SER A 225 19.85 -36.44 17.48
C SER A 225 20.32 -35.21 18.28
N ALA A 226 21.62 -34.91 18.25
CA ALA A 226 22.17 -33.72 18.88
C ALA A 226 21.67 -32.44 18.18
N GLY A 227 21.54 -32.47 16.84
CA GLY A 227 20.96 -31.40 16.04
C GLY A 227 19.53 -31.07 16.43
N GLY A 228 18.71 -32.07 16.71
CA GLY A 228 17.33 -31.90 17.16
C GLY A 228 17.24 -31.18 18.51
N SER A 229 18.02 -31.67 19.49
CA SER A 229 18.08 -31.05 20.84
C SER A 229 18.63 -29.62 20.79
N ALA A 230 19.71 -29.39 20.05
CA ALA A 230 20.30 -28.06 19.87
C ALA A 230 19.32 -27.09 19.19
N THR A 231 18.55 -27.55 18.19
CA THR A 231 17.55 -26.73 17.49
C THR A 231 16.41 -26.28 18.42
N GLN A 232 16.02 -27.13 19.38
CA GLN A 232 14.99 -26.78 20.36
C GLN A 232 15.49 -25.77 21.42
N GLY A 233 16.78 -25.86 21.82
CA GLY A 233 17.36 -25.01 22.86
C GLY A 233 17.99 -23.71 22.36
N ARG A 234 18.18 -23.52 21.04
CA ARG A 234 18.87 -22.35 20.47
C ARG A 234 18.03 -21.07 20.52
N ASP A 235 18.70 -19.93 20.49
CA ASP A 235 18.06 -18.68 20.10
C ASP A 235 18.08 -18.55 18.57
N SER A 236 16.92 -18.79 17.95
CA SER A 236 16.77 -18.76 16.49
C SER A 236 17.02 -17.38 15.87
N ARG A 237 17.14 -16.32 16.65
CA ARG A 237 17.42 -14.98 16.14
C ARG A 237 18.84 -14.90 15.56
N PHE A 238 19.84 -15.50 16.22
CA PHE A 238 21.24 -15.38 15.81
C PHE A 238 22.04 -16.69 15.85
N GLN A 239 21.46 -17.81 16.33
CA GLN A 239 22.15 -19.11 16.41
C GLN A 239 21.69 -20.06 15.31
N ALA A 240 22.63 -20.52 14.51
CA ALA A 240 22.43 -21.55 13.48
C ALA A 240 23.00 -22.90 13.95
N ILE A 241 22.36 -24.01 13.57
CA ILE A 241 22.80 -25.38 13.93
C ILE A 241 23.10 -26.16 12.66
N LEU A 242 24.28 -26.77 12.58
CA LEU A 242 24.68 -27.68 11.51
C LEU A 242 25.00 -29.07 12.07
N PRO A 243 24.11 -30.06 11.95
CA PRO A 243 24.40 -31.43 12.26
C PRO A 243 25.32 -32.04 11.18
N LEU A 244 26.43 -32.63 11.60
CA LEU A 244 27.32 -33.36 10.71
C LEU A 244 26.99 -34.86 10.75
N TRP A 245 27.30 -35.56 9.63
CA TRP A 245 27.11 -37.01 9.52
C TRP A 245 28.23 -37.74 10.28
N GLY A 246 27.90 -38.36 11.42
CA GLY A 246 28.78 -39.23 12.15
C GLY A 246 29.93 -38.52 12.86
N LYS A 247 30.84 -39.35 13.41
CA LYS A 247 32.00 -38.88 14.18
C LYS A 247 32.99 -38.14 13.26
N MET A 248 33.35 -36.92 13.64
CA MET A 248 34.36 -36.15 12.93
C MET A 248 35.72 -36.84 13.01
N LEU A 249 36.32 -37.11 11.85
CA LEU A 249 37.67 -37.61 11.74
C LEU A 249 38.68 -36.50 12.08
N ASN A 250 39.54 -36.77 13.03
CA ASN A 250 40.70 -35.89 13.28
C ASN A 250 41.72 -36.13 12.16
N VAL A 251 41.69 -35.26 11.14
CA VAL A 251 42.53 -35.40 9.96
C VAL A 251 44.05 -35.30 10.25
N GLU A 252 44.45 -34.66 11.35
CA GLU A 252 45.83 -34.59 11.78
C GLU A 252 46.34 -35.94 12.32
N LYS A 253 45.45 -36.77 12.86
CA LYS A 253 45.78 -38.08 13.39
C LYS A 253 45.39 -39.24 12.46
N ALA A 254 44.57 -39.00 11.45
CA ALA A 254 44.21 -40.01 10.48
C ALA A 254 45.42 -40.23 9.56
N ARG A 255 45.99 -41.43 9.60
CA ARG A 255 46.95 -41.85 8.56
C ARG A 255 46.16 -42.04 7.24
N ALA A 256 46.68 -41.43 6.15
CA ALA A 256 46.19 -41.64 4.81
C ALA A 256 46.30 -43.13 4.40
#